data_81ffd80bcf8861301487ea4a390715d0
#
_entry.id   81ffd80bcf8861301487ea4a390715d0
#
_cell.length_a   1.000
_cell.length_b   1.000
_cell.length_c   1.000
_cell.angle_alpha   90.00
_cell.angle_beta   90.00
_cell.angle_gamma   90.00
#
_symmetry.space_group_name_H-M   'P 1'
#
loop_
_entity.id
_entity.type
_entity.pdbx_description
1 polymer ?
#
loop_
_entity_poly.entity_id
_entity_poly.type
_entity_poly.pdbx_seq_one_letter_code
_entity_poly.pdbx_strand_id
1 'polypeptide(L)'
;MSNQSTTERKRQVDKELLAKYEDLYTPAVADVMHEYGYEEQTLDPELTPLDDGMTVVGSAFPIVGRPNRSVNADEVLRRFLEMHEDVPKDGVMIYDTNDTNSAHLGELEVTSLQPSGVAGAVIDGGVRDTSVIRERGFPVFNRYTTPVDCIFRWELLDWGTDAVVGGVEVSPGDIVVGDGDGVVVVPQEIAEDVAEDAHEMASSEDAVRAALEEGVGAFDAYEEHETF
;
A
#
# COMPACT_ATOMS: atom_id res chain seq x y z
N MET A 1 -21.39 22.75 -1.78
CA MET A 1 -20.60 21.51 -1.79
C MET A 1 -19.40 21.81 -2.64
N SER A 2 -18.23 21.89 -2.00
CA SER A 2 -17.03 22.54 -2.53
C SER A 2 -16.42 21.70 -3.64
N ASN A 3 -16.24 22.32 -4.77
CA ASN A 3 -15.46 21.87 -5.90
C ASN A 3 -13.97 21.88 -5.46
N GLN A 4 -13.53 20.88 -4.70
CA GLN A 4 -12.10 20.62 -4.58
C GLN A 4 -11.61 20.26 -5.97
N SER A 5 -10.62 21.00 -6.46
CA SER A 5 -10.19 20.85 -7.84
C SER A 5 -9.64 19.43 -8.04
N THR A 6 -9.93 18.82 -9.18
CA THR A 6 -9.43 17.52 -9.63
C THR A 6 -7.90 17.39 -9.49
N THR A 7 -7.20 18.50 -9.40
CA THR A 7 -5.75 18.62 -9.24
C THR A 7 -5.27 18.31 -7.81
N GLU A 8 -6.09 18.54 -6.77
CA GLU A 8 -5.75 18.20 -5.38
C GLU A 8 -5.95 16.70 -5.10
N ARG A 9 -6.83 16.02 -5.82
CA ARG A 9 -7.08 14.58 -5.70
C ARG A 9 -5.96 13.71 -6.28
N LYS A 10 -5.13 14.27 -7.18
CA LYS A 10 -4.00 13.60 -7.85
C LYS A 10 -2.68 14.15 -7.31
N ARG A 11 -2.36 13.89 -6.03
CA ARG A 11 -1.01 14.14 -5.54
C ARG A 11 -0.08 13.10 -6.15
N GLN A 12 0.59 13.47 -7.23
CA GLN A 12 1.64 12.67 -7.82
C GLN A 12 2.93 12.91 -7.03
N VAL A 13 3.48 11.86 -6.48
CA VAL A 13 4.79 11.87 -5.81
C VAL A 13 5.90 11.88 -6.86
N ASP A 14 7.05 12.47 -6.52
CA ASP A 14 8.20 12.46 -7.39
C ASP A 14 8.65 11.01 -7.63
N LYS A 15 8.87 10.69 -8.89
CA LYS A 15 9.34 9.35 -9.28
C LYS A 15 10.74 9.04 -8.72
N GLU A 16 11.59 10.06 -8.53
CA GLU A 16 12.91 9.88 -7.93
C GLU A 16 12.79 9.47 -6.45
N LEU A 17 11.83 10.02 -5.73
CA LEU A 17 11.54 9.62 -4.36
C LEU A 17 11.00 8.18 -4.29
N LEU A 18 10.04 7.82 -5.14
CA LEU A 18 9.52 6.44 -5.17
C LEU A 18 10.61 5.42 -5.46
N ALA A 19 11.53 5.75 -6.38
CA ALA A 19 12.64 4.86 -6.72
C ALA A 19 13.59 4.59 -5.54
N LYS A 20 13.70 5.51 -4.57
CA LYS A 20 14.46 5.26 -3.35
C LYS A 20 13.87 4.15 -2.48
N TYR A 21 12.56 3.93 -2.55
CA TYR A 21 11.88 2.89 -1.78
C TYR A 21 11.84 1.52 -2.47
N GLU A 22 12.13 1.42 -3.79
CA GLU A 22 12.02 0.17 -4.55
C GLU A 22 12.99 -0.93 -4.04
N ASP A 23 14.13 -0.54 -3.48
CA ASP A 23 15.14 -1.46 -2.95
C ASP A 23 15.09 -1.62 -1.41
N LEU A 24 14.13 -0.97 -0.75
CA LEU A 24 13.94 -1.06 0.70
C LEU A 24 12.91 -2.15 1.06
N TYR A 25 13.11 -2.79 2.20
CA TYR A 25 12.16 -3.73 2.79
C TYR A 25 11.40 -3.09 3.95
N THR A 26 10.17 -3.54 4.20
CA THR A 26 9.27 -2.90 5.18
C THR A 26 9.83 -2.84 6.60
N PRO A 27 10.59 -3.82 7.14
CA PRO A 27 11.21 -3.69 8.45
C PRO A 27 12.14 -2.49 8.59
N ALA A 28 13.06 -2.26 7.64
CA ALA A 28 13.98 -1.12 7.72
C ALA A 28 13.22 0.23 7.69
N VAL A 29 12.17 0.32 6.86
CA VAL A 29 11.31 1.52 6.82
C VAL A 29 10.56 1.70 8.15
N ALA A 30 10.03 0.62 8.73
CA ALA A 30 9.28 0.68 10.00
C ALA A 30 10.18 1.09 11.18
N ASP A 31 11.41 0.58 11.23
CA ASP A 31 12.36 0.90 12.30
C ASP A 31 12.79 2.37 12.24
N VAL A 32 13.09 2.89 11.06
CA VAL A 32 13.37 4.32 10.88
C VAL A 32 12.15 5.18 11.23
N MET A 33 10.94 4.78 10.81
CA MET A 33 9.71 5.47 11.19
C MET A 33 9.54 5.56 12.72
N HIS A 34 9.88 4.49 13.44
CA HIS A 34 9.86 4.48 14.90
C HIS A 34 10.83 5.52 15.50
N GLU A 35 12.04 5.66 14.96
CA GLU A 35 13.02 6.67 15.37
C GLU A 35 12.51 8.11 15.17
N TYR A 36 11.71 8.32 14.12
CA TYR A 36 11.04 9.60 13.84
C TYR A 36 9.80 9.85 14.73
N GLY A 37 9.43 8.89 15.60
CA GLY A 37 8.28 8.97 16.49
C GLY A 37 6.95 8.57 15.84
N TYR A 38 6.98 7.91 14.69
CA TYR A 38 5.82 7.36 13.99
C TYR A 38 5.70 5.86 14.26
N GLU A 39 5.19 5.52 15.45
CA GLU A 39 5.16 4.13 15.94
C GLU A 39 4.01 3.28 15.35
N GLU A 40 2.96 3.91 14.78
CA GLU A 40 1.73 3.25 14.34
C GLU A 40 1.47 3.45 12.84
N GLN A 41 2.50 3.26 11.99
CA GLN A 41 2.40 3.45 10.54
C GLN A 41 2.41 2.13 9.74
N THR A 42 2.40 1.00 10.43
CA THR A 42 2.24 -0.32 9.84
C THR A 42 0.77 -0.72 9.87
N LEU A 43 0.24 -1.09 8.71
CA LEU A 43 -1.15 -1.55 8.60
C LEU A 43 -1.35 -2.86 9.37
N ASP A 44 -2.61 -3.14 9.73
CA ASP A 44 -3.03 -4.38 10.39
C ASP A 44 -2.39 -5.61 9.73
N PRO A 45 -1.72 -6.49 10.49
CA PRO A 45 -0.99 -7.66 9.97
C PRO A 45 -1.87 -8.71 9.28
N GLU A 46 -3.20 -8.58 9.36
CA GLU A 46 -4.10 -9.39 8.54
C GLU A 46 -4.16 -8.94 7.06
N LEU A 47 -3.60 -7.76 6.73
CA LEU A 47 -3.42 -7.30 5.36
C LEU A 47 -2.16 -7.92 4.78
N THR A 48 -2.32 -9.06 4.14
CA THR A 48 -1.21 -9.85 3.59
C THR A 48 -1.16 -9.81 2.07
N PRO A 49 0.01 -10.00 1.45
CA PRO A 49 0.10 -10.08 0.00
C PRO A 49 -0.73 -11.26 -0.54
N LEU A 50 -1.37 -11.06 -1.68
CA LEU A 50 -2.17 -12.09 -2.34
C LEU A 50 -1.33 -13.28 -2.80
N ASP A 51 -0.05 -13.08 -3.07
CA ASP A 51 0.92 -14.12 -3.43
C ASP A 51 2.27 -13.81 -2.78
N ASP A 52 2.95 -14.86 -2.32
CA ASP A 52 4.27 -14.75 -1.72
C ASP A 52 5.25 -14.07 -2.70
N GLY A 53 5.99 -13.08 -2.21
CA GLY A 53 6.95 -12.31 -3.01
C GLY A 53 6.34 -11.15 -3.80
N MET A 54 5.05 -10.84 -3.66
CA MET A 54 4.51 -9.56 -4.13
C MET A 54 5.08 -8.42 -3.30
N THR A 55 5.58 -7.39 -3.99
CA THR A 55 6.02 -6.12 -3.39
C THR A 55 5.29 -4.97 -4.05
N VAL A 56 5.08 -3.89 -3.32
CA VAL A 56 4.48 -2.66 -3.84
C VAL A 56 5.17 -1.43 -3.27
N VAL A 57 5.49 -0.49 -4.16
CA VAL A 57 5.91 0.86 -3.79
C VAL A 57 5.11 1.83 -4.64
N GLY A 58 4.56 2.87 -4.01
CA GLY A 58 3.84 3.90 -4.76
C GLY A 58 3.21 4.97 -3.88
N SER A 59 2.54 5.89 -4.53
CA SER A 59 1.83 7.00 -3.90
C SER A 59 0.44 6.56 -3.45
N ALA A 60 0.07 6.78 -2.20
CA ALA A 60 -1.23 6.43 -1.67
C ALA A 60 -2.37 7.14 -2.42
N PHE A 61 -3.36 6.36 -2.83
CA PHE A 61 -4.63 6.83 -3.36
C PHE A 61 -5.78 6.22 -2.54
N PRO A 62 -6.16 6.87 -1.42
CA PRO A 62 -7.16 6.34 -0.52
C PRO A 62 -8.56 6.34 -1.14
N ILE A 63 -9.33 5.30 -0.83
CA ILE A 63 -10.68 5.05 -1.33
C ILE A 63 -11.54 4.62 -0.16
N VAL A 64 -12.63 5.34 0.08
CA VAL A 64 -13.50 5.14 1.25
C VAL A 64 -14.88 4.69 0.83
N GLY A 65 -15.38 3.69 1.51
CA GLY A 65 -16.75 3.24 1.31
C GLY A 65 -17.33 2.47 2.50
N ARG A 66 -18.53 1.93 2.30
CA ARG A 66 -19.24 1.20 3.35
C ARG A 66 -20.25 0.21 2.80
N PRO A 67 -20.59 -0.83 3.55
CA PRO A 67 -21.71 -1.69 3.20
C PRO A 67 -23.03 -0.91 3.07
N ASN A 68 -23.69 -1.06 1.92
CA ASN A 68 -25.02 -0.51 1.66
C ASN A 68 -25.76 -1.40 0.64
N ARG A 69 -26.83 -2.08 1.08
CA ARG A 69 -27.62 -2.96 0.22
C ARG A 69 -28.75 -2.25 -0.55
N SER A 70 -28.85 -0.93 -0.38
CA SER A 70 -29.86 -0.11 -1.05
C SER A 70 -29.27 0.68 -2.23
N VAL A 71 -28.06 0.35 -2.66
CA VAL A 71 -27.39 1.01 -3.78
C VAL A 71 -28.02 0.64 -5.13
N ASN A 72 -27.90 1.55 -6.08
CA ASN A 72 -28.12 1.27 -7.49
C ASN A 72 -26.82 0.73 -8.09
N ALA A 73 -26.82 -0.52 -8.55
CA ALA A 73 -25.61 -1.17 -9.07
C ALA A 73 -24.99 -0.43 -10.27
N ASP A 74 -25.81 0.12 -11.19
CA ASP A 74 -25.31 0.87 -12.35
C ASP A 74 -24.62 2.19 -11.92
N GLU A 75 -25.13 2.83 -10.87
CA GLU A 75 -24.54 4.04 -10.31
C GLU A 75 -23.22 3.74 -9.59
N VAL A 76 -23.18 2.69 -8.79
CA VAL A 76 -21.94 2.24 -8.14
C VAL A 76 -20.88 1.90 -9.17
N LEU A 77 -21.22 1.12 -10.20
CA LEU A 77 -20.28 0.77 -11.27
C LEU A 77 -19.71 2.01 -11.99
N ARG A 78 -20.56 3.00 -12.30
CA ARG A 78 -20.12 4.25 -12.92
C ARG A 78 -19.12 5.00 -12.04
N ARG A 79 -19.41 5.10 -10.74
CA ARG A 79 -18.50 5.75 -9.80
C ARG A 79 -17.17 5.02 -9.66
N PHE A 80 -17.17 3.67 -9.70
CA PHE A 80 -15.93 2.89 -9.75
C PHE A 80 -15.10 3.22 -10.99
N LEU A 81 -15.73 3.29 -12.16
CA LEU A 81 -15.02 3.64 -13.40
C LEU A 81 -14.48 5.07 -13.39
N GLU A 82 -15.24 6.03 -12.84
CA GLU A 82 -14.77 7.41 -12.65
C GLU A 82 -13.58 7.47 -11.68
N MET A 83 -13.63 6.73 -10.58
CA MET A 83 -12.53 6.62 -9.61
C MET A 83 -11.28 6.03 -10.27
N HIS A 84 -11.40 4.98 -11.10
CA HIS A 84 -10.26 4.38 -11.80
C HIS A 84 -9.55 5.37 -12.74
N GLU A 85 -10.29 6.29 -13.38
CA GLU A 85 -9.70 7.34 -14.23
C GLU A 85 -8.92 8.38 -13.42
N ASP A 86 -9.19 8.48 -12.12
CA ASP A 86 -8.54 9.41 -11.21
C ASP A 86 -7.31 8.81 -10.50
N VAL A 87 -7.10 7.49 -10.54
CA VAL A 87 -5.90 6.87 -9.95
C VAL A 87 -4.65 7.40 -10.66
N PRO A 88 -3.68 7.99 -9.94
CA PRO A 88 -2.47 8.49 -10.56
C PRO A 88 -1.58 7.33 -11.05
N LYS A 89 -0.73 7.63 -12.02
CA LYS A 89 0.37 6.72 -12.36
C LYS A 89 1.30 6.55 -11.14
N ASP A 90 1.84 5.36 -10.96
CA ASP A 90 2.63 4.95 -9.81
C ASP A 90 1.85 5.05 -8.46
N GLY A 91 0.49 5.14 -8.55
CA GLY A 91 -0.41 5.15 -7.40
C GLY A 91 -0.69 3.74 -6.86
N VAL A 92 -0.85 3.64 -5.54
CA VAL A 92 -1.36 2.46 -4.84
C VAL A 92 -2.79 2.77 -4.39
N MET A 93 -3.75 2.01 -4.89
CA MET A 93 -5.14 2.11 -4.44
C MET A 93 -5.24 1.53 -3.03
N ILE A 94 -5.62 2.33 -2.05
CA ILE A 94 -5.69 1.89 -0.66
C ILE A 94 -7.12 2.05 -0.12
N TYR A 95 -7.80 0.93 0.14
CA TYR A 95 -9.23 0.89 0.41
C TYR A 95 -9.55 0.77 1.90
N ASP A 96 -10.30 1.74 2.43
CA ASP A 96 -11.11 1.59 3.63
C ASP A 96 -12.50 1.09 3.23
N THR A 97 -12.69 -0.23 3.27
CA THR A 97 -13.95 -0.83 2.79
C THR A 97 -15.04 -0.86 3.83
N ASN A 98 -14.68 -0.92 5.10
CA ASN A 98 -15.61 -1.18 6.20
C ASN A 98 -16.50 -2.42 5.95
N ASP A 99 -16.01 -3.39 5.16
CA ASP A 99 -16.77 -4.58 4.72
C ASP A 99 -15.97 -5.87 5.00
N THR A 100 -16.68 -6.91 5.40
CA THR A 100 -16.14 -8.23 5.71
C THR A 100 -16.70 -9.35 4.84
N ASN A 101 -17.41 -9.03 3.74
CA ASN A 101 -18.18 -10.01 2.98
C ASN A 101 -17.95 -9.99 1.48
N SER A 102 -17.59 -8.85 0.89
CA SER A 102 -17.49 -8.72 -0.56
C SER A 102 -16.07 -8.40 -1.05
N ALA A 103 -15.86 -8.60 -2.34
CA ALA A 103 -14.63 -8.30 -3.04
C ALA A 103 -14.73 -6.90 -3.69
N HIS A 104 -13.71 -6.08 -3.48
CA HIS A 104 -13.62 -4.69 -3.94
C HIS A 104 -12.61 -4.51 -5.07
N LEU A 105 -11.95 -5.60 -5.49
CA LEU A 105 -11.06 -5.66 -6.65
C LEU A 105 -11.21 -7.03 -7.31
N GLY A 106 -11.23 -7.04 -8.64
CA GLY A 106 -11.26 -8.23 -9.47
C GLY A 106 -10.40 -8.09 -10.74
N GLU A 107 -10.40 -9.11 -11.60
CA GLU A 107 -9.49 -9.20 -12.73
C GLU A 107 -9.73 -8.12 -13.81
N LEU A 108 -10.96 -7.70 -14.06
CA LEU A 108 -11.27 -6.67 -15.05
C LEU A 108 -10.73 -5.30 -14.64
N GLU A 109 -10.80 -5.00 -13.35
CA GLU A 109 -10.23 -3.77 -12.79
C GLU A 109 -8.72 -3.76 -12.94
N VAL A 110 -8.04 -4.84 -12.52
CA VAL A 110 -6.58 -5.01 -12.69
C VAL A 110 -6.18 -4.93 -14.17
N THR A 111 -6.98 -5.52 -15.05
CA THR A 111 -6.75 -5.47 -16.52
C THR A 111 -6.79 -4.04 -17.06
N SER A 112 -7.62 -3.18 -16.48
CA SER A 112 -7.72 -1.76 -16.83
C SER A 112 -6.64 -0.90 -16.19
N LEU A 113 -6.33 -1.14 -14.91
CA LEU A 113 -5.44 -0.30 -14.10
C LEU A 113 -3.95 -0.53 -14.39
N GLN A 114 -3.54 -1.78 -14.57
CA GLN A 114 -2.14 -2.13 -14.78
C GLN A 114 -1.51 -1.44 -16.01
N PRO A 115 -2.16 -1.37 -17.20
CA PRO A 115 -1.61 -0.64 -18.35
C PRO A 115 -1.56 0.88 -18.14
N SER A 116 -2.36 1.42 -17.21
CA SER A 116 -2.33 2.86 -16.86
C SER A 116 -1.18 3.20 -15.91
N GLY A 117 -0.40 2.20 -15.47
CA GLY A 117 0.77 2.36 -14.61
C GLY A 117 0.43 2.48 -13.12
N VAL A 118 -0.73 2.00 -12.70
CA VAL A 118 -1.06 1.84 -11.26
C VAL A 118 -0.13 0.79 -10.66
N ALA A 119 0.50 1.11 -9.53
CA ALA A 119 1.54 0.28 -8.91
C ALA A 119 0.96 -0.96 -8.21
N GLY A 120 -0.21 -0.86 -7.61
CA GLY A 120 -0.83 -1.96 -6.89
C GLY A 120 -2.08 -1.54 -6.11
N ALA A 121 -2.55 -2.43 -5.25
CA ALA A 121 -3.69 -2.17 -4.39
C ALA A 121 -3.54 -2.80 -3.00
N VAL A 122 -3.99 -2.07 -1.98
CA VAL A 122 -4.14 -2.54 -0.60
C VAL A 122 -5.62 -2.46 -0.26
N ILE A 123 -6.23 -3.59 0.04
CA ILE A 123 -7.67 -3.70 0.24
C ILE A 123 -7.95 -4.12 1.69
N ASP A 124 -8.33 -3.19 2.55
CA ASP A 124 -8.86 -3.53 3.88
C ASP A 124 -10.24 -4.18 3.73
N GLY A 125 -10.21 -5.39 3.17
CA GLY A 125 -11.38 -6.13 2.71
C GLY A 125 -11.05 -7.31 1.83
N GLY A 126 -11.96 -7.65 0.92
CA GLY A 126 -11.86 -8.83 0.06
C GLY A 126 -11.48 -8.55 -1.39
N VAL A 127 -10.91 -9.58 -2.04
CA VAL A 127 -10.61 -9.63 -3.48
C VAL A 127 -11.19 -10.88 -4.12
N ARG A 128 -11.38 -10.85 -5.45
CA ARG A 128 -11.80 -12.01 -6.26
C ARG A 128 -10.89 -12.20 -7.47
N ASP A 129 -11.15 -13.24 -8.25
CA ASP A 129 -10.42 -13.58 -9.47
C ASP A 129 -8.91 -13.74 -9.26
N THR A 130 -8.53 -14.21 -8.08
CA THR A 130 -7.17 -14.18 -7.55
C THR A 130 -6.13 -14.93 -8.40
N SER A 131 -6.53 -15.99 -9.11
CA SER A 131 -5.65 -16.73 -10.03
C SER A 131 -5.15 -15.85 -11.17
N VAL A 132 -6.05 -15.06 -11.77
CA VAL A 132 -5.71 -14.16 -12.87
C VAL A 132 -4.87 -12.98 -12.39
N ILE A 133 -5.19 -12.44 -11.21
CA ILE A 133 -4.39 -11.34 -10.60
C ILE A 133 -2.95 -11.82 -10.34
N ARG A 134 -2.77 -13.04 -9.78
CA ARG A 134 -1.44 -13.63 -9.60
C ARG A 134 -0.68 -13.82 -10.92
N GLU A 135 -1.33 -14.39 -11.94
CA GLU A 135 -0.73 -14.57 -13.28
C GLU A 135 -0.27 -13.26 -13.91
N ARG A 136 -0.97 -12.16 -13.61
CA ARG A 136 -0.60 -10.81 -14.08
C ARG A 136 0.55 -10.19 -13.29
N GLY A 137 0.85 -10.70 -12.11
CA GLY A 137 1.85 -10.11 -11.23
C GLY A 137 1.48 -8.71 -10.74
N PHE A 138 0.17 -8.37 -10.69
CA PHE A 138 -0.27 -7.09 -10.14
C PHE A 138 -0.28 -7.18 -8.62
N PRO A 139 0.48 -6.33 -7.90
CA PRO A 139 0.58 -6.40 -6.45
C PRO A 139 -0.75 -6.10 -5.77
N VAL A 140 -1.18 -7.01 -4.91
CA VAL A 140 -2.40 -6.85 -4.12
C VAL A 140 -2.17 -7.36 -2.71
N PHE A 141 -2.54 -6.55 -1.72
CA PHE A 141 -2.59 -6.89 -0.30
C PHE A 141 -4.04 -6.86 0.16
N ASN A 142 -4.51 -7.88 0.87
CA ASN A 142 -5.91 -7.98 1.24
C ASN A 142 -6.13 -8.83 2.50
N ARG A 143 -7.29 -8.68 3.15
CA ARG A 143 -7.66 -9.50 4.33
C ARG A 143 -8.16 -10.89 3.97
N TYR A 144 -8.96 -11.01 2.91
CA TYR A 144 -9.59 -12.28 2.53
C TYR A 144 -9.93 -12.31 1.04
N THR A 145 -10.25 -13.52 0.57
CA THR A 145 -10.74 -13.73 -0.79
C THR A 145 -12.19 -14.24 -0.78
N THR A 146 -13.02 -13.76 -1.71
CA THR A 146 -14.42 -14.15 -1.82
C THR A 146 -14.91 -13.97 -3.25
N PRO A 147 -15.82 -14.83 -3.77
CA PRO A 147 -16.42 -14.62 -5.09
C PRO A 147 -17.56 -13.57 -5.09
N VAL A 148 -17.88 -13.00 -3.96
CA VAL A 148 -19.02 -12.10 -3.77
C VAL A 148 -18.68 -10.69 -4.21
N ASP A 149 -19.40 -10.16 -5.22
CA ASP A 149 -19.20 -8.81 -5.76
C ASP A 149 -19.71 -7.71 -4.80
N CYS A 150 -18.96 -6.61 -4.67
CA CYS A 150 -19.35 -5.45 -3.86
C CYS A 150 -20.44 -4.58 -4.52
N ILE A 151 -20.56 -4.55 -5.85
CA ILE A 151 -21.41 -3.64 -6.64
C ILE A 151 -22.89 -3.59 -6.17
N PHE A 152 -23.41 -4.68 -5.62
CA PHE A 152 -24.80 -4.77 -5.16
C PHE A 152 -24.99 -4.52 -3.67
N ARG A 153 -23.92 -4.17 -2.92
CA ARG A 153 -23.96 -4.18 -1.46
C ARG A 153 -22.97 -3.24 -0.77
N TRP A 154 -22.26 -2.46 -1.56
CA TRP A 154 -21.28 -1.52 -1.05
C TRP A 154 -21.43 -0.17 -1.76
N GLU A 155 -21.21 0.91 -1.06
CA GLU A 155 -21.32 2.28 -1.54
C GLU A 155 -19.93 2.91 -1.50
N LEU A 156 -19.43 3.30 -2.66
CA LEU A 156 -18.24 4.13 -2.79
C LEU A 156 -18.60 5.56 -2.36
N LEU A 157 -18.02 6.02 -1.24
CA LEU A 157 -18.31 7.33 -0.66
C LEU A 157 -17.44 8.42 -1.28
N ASP A 158 -16.12 8.25 -1.23
CA ASP A 158 -15.15 9.21 -1.76
C ASP A 158 -13.83 8.53 -2.13
N TRP A 159 -12.94 9.26 -2.81
CA TRP A 159 -11.59 8.83 -3.14
C TRP A 159 -10.63 10.02 -3.26
N GLY A 160 -9.33 9.80 -3.10
CA GLY A 160 -8.30 10.83 -3.06
C GLY A 160 -8.48 11.79 -1.89
N THR A 161 -8.99 11.30 -0.77
CA THR A 161 -9.18 12.00 0.51
C THR A 161 -8.61 11.15 1.64
N ASP A 162 -8.32 11.75 2.79
CA ASP A 162 -7.80 11.02 3.93
C ASP A 162 -8.71 9.86 4.33
N ALA A 163 -8.11 8.74 4.70
CA ALA A 163 -8.80 7.52 5.12
C ALA A 163 -8.08 6.86 6.31
N VAL A 164 -8.76 5.95 7.00
CA VAL A 164 -8.13 5.06 7.98
C VAL A 164 -8.17 3.64 7.43
N VAL A 165 -7.01 3.08 7.09
CA VAL A 165 -6.91 1.76 6.48
C VAL A 165 -6.02 0.88 7.35
N GLY A 166 -6.49 -0.30 7.74
CA GLY A 166 -5.73 -1.19 8.61
C GLY A 166 -5.30 -0.55 9.94
N GLY A 167 -6.06 0.44 10.43
CA GLY A 167 -5.79 1.16 11.68
C GLY A 167 -4.90 2.40 11.52
N VAL A 168 -4.36 2.68 10.34
CA VAL A 168 -3.44 3.80 10.05
C VAL A 168 -4.17 4.92 9.30
N GLU A 169 -3.93 6.17 9.68
CA GLU A 169 -4.34 7.34 8.90
C GLU A 169 -3.47 7.43 7.64
N VAL A 170 -4.11 7.51 6.47
CA VAL A 170 -3.46 7.57 5.16
C VAL A 170 -3.95 8.78 4.41
N SER A 171 -3.04 9.66 4.02
CA SER A 171 -3.33 10.82 3.19
C SER A 171 -2.95 10.60 1.73
N PRO A 172 -3.64 11.24 0.78
CA PRO A 172 -3.25 11.18 -0.63
C PRO A 172 -1.82 11.67 -0.83
N GLY A 173 -0.97 10.81 -1.42
CA GLY A 173 0.44 11.12 -1.68
C GLY A 173 1.42 10.62 -0.62
N ASP A 174 0.97 10.00 0.46
CA ASP A 174 1.86 9.25 1.35
C ASP A 174 2.53 8.11 0.57
N ILE A 175 3.71 7.67 1.00
CA ILE A 175 4.40 6.56 0.35
C ILE A 175 3.90 5.25 0.96
N VAL A 176 3.48 4.34 0.11
CA VAL A 176 3.08 2.98 0.48
C VAL A 176 4.20 2.03 0.10
N VAL A 177 4.71 1.29 1.07
CA VAL A 177 5.70 0.22 0.88
C VAL A 177 5.11 -1.07 1.42
N GLY A 178 5.09 -2.12 0.62
CA GLY A 178 4.57 -3.42 1.04
C GLY A 178 5.39 -4.57 0.51
N ASP A 179 5.57 -5.59 1.34
CA ASP A 179 6.25 -6.85 1.03
C ASP A 179 5.65 -8.03 1.81
N GLY A 180 6.40 -9.13 1.96
CA GLY A 180 5.95 -10.32 2.67
C GLY A 180 5.66 -10.12 4.17
N ASP A 181 6.23 -9.09 4.78
CA ASP A 181 6.07 -8.80 6.22
C ASP A 181 4.88 -7.88 6.49
N GLY A 182 4.39 -7.14 5.49
CA GLY A 182 3.21 -6.28 5.62
C GLY A 182 3.25 -5.02 4.77
N VAL A 183 2.56 -3.98 5.23
CA VAL A 183 2.47 -2.68 4.53
C VAL A 183 2.77 -1.55 5.51
N VAL A 184 3.70 -0.68 5.15
CA VAL A 184 4.04 0.55 5.87
C VAL A 184 3.60 1.76 5.05
N VAL A 185 3.07 2.78 5.74
CA VAL A 185 2.67 4.05 5.13
C VAL A 185 3.56 5.16 5.69
N VAL A 186 4.31 5.82 4.82
CA VAL A 186 5.23 6.89 5.19
C VAL A 186 4.61 8.23 4.82
N PRO A 187 4.34 9.14 5.79
CA PRO A 187 3.85 10.47 5.52
C PRO A 187 4.77 11.23 4.56
N GLN A 188 4.17 11.91 3.59
CA GLN A 188 4.92 12.57 2.52
C GLN A 188 5.94 13.60 3.03
N GLU A 189 5.66 14.26 4.16
CA GLU A 189 6.53 15.30 4.73
C GLU A 189 7.88 14.80 5.25
N ILE A 190 8.00 13.51 5.57
CA ILE A 190 9.25 12.89 6.07
C ILE A 190 9.82 11.86 5.11
N ALA A 191 9.14 11.62 3.99
CA ALA A 191 9.46 10.48 3.11
C ALA A 191 10.88 10.54 2.52
N GLU A 192 11.43 11.72 2.25
CA GLU A 192 12.79 11.86 1.75
C GLU A 192 13.81 11.43 2.81
N ASP A 193 13.66 11.95 4.04
CA ASP A 193 14.56 11.68 5.15
C ASP A 193 14.50 10.21 5.57
N VAL A 194 13.28 9.64 5.66
CA VAL A 194 13.08 8.20 5.97
C VAL A 194 13.73 7.30 4.92
N ALA A 195 13.62 7.64 3.64
CA ALA A 195 14.27 6.84 2.59
C ALA A 195 15.80 6.85 2.73
N GLU A 196 16.41 8.00 3.01
CA GLU A 196 17.85 8.13 3.18
C GLU A 196 18.35 7.32 4.38
N ASP A 197 17.70 7.48 5.54
CA ASP A 197 18.07 6.79 6.77
C ASP A 197 17.81 5.27 6.69
N ALA A 198 16.73 4.84 6.01
CA ALA A 198 16.46 3.41 5.80
C ALA A 198 17.50 2.73 4.88
N HIS A 199 18.04 3.45 3.90
CA HIS A 199 19.18 2.94 3.11
C HIS A 199 20.45 2.82 3.93
N GLU A 200 20.72 3.78 4.82
CA GLU A 200 21.88 3.73 5.72
C GLU A 200 21.74 2.54 6.68
N MET A 201 20.56 2.36 7.28
CA MET A 201 20.27 1.21 8.15
C MET A 201 20.43 -0.12 7.40
N ALA A 202 19.79 -0.30 6.24
CA ALA A 202 19.90 -1.51 5.44
C ALA A 202 21.35 -1.84 5.05
N SER A 203 22.16 -0.83 4.73
CA SER A 203 23.59 -1.01 4.43
C SER A 203 24.40 -1.48 5.65
N SER A 204 24.07 -0.98 6.84
CA SER A 204 24.71 -1.39 8.10
C SER A 204 24.34 -2.83 8.45
N GLU A 205 23.08 -3.21 8.28
CA GLU A 205 22.62 -4.59 8.48
C GLU A 205 23.27 -5.57 7.50
N ASP A 206 23.49 -5.17 6.24
CA ASP A 206 24.20 -5.99 5.26
C ASP A 206 25.65 -6.26 5.70
N ALA A 207 26.32 -5.29 6.30
CA ALA A 207 27.66 -5.48 6.85
C ALA A 207 27.67 -6.45 8.05
N VAL A 208 26.70 -6.34 8.96
CA VAL A 208 26.51 -7.27 10.06
C VAL A 208 26.23 -8.69 9.53
N ARG A 209 25.34 -8.83 8.58
CA ARG A 209 24.99 -10.11 7.95
C ARG A 209 26.22 -10.78 7.34
N ALA A 210 27.03 -10.03 6.61
CA ALA A 210 28.28 -10.55 6.02
C ALA A 210 29.26 -11.03 7.10
N ALA A 211 29.45 -10.26 8.19
CA ALA A 211 30.30 -10.68 9.31
C ALA A 211 29.79 -11.95 9.99
N LEU A 212 28.50 -12.08 10.20
CA LEU A 212 27.88 -13.29 10.77
C LEU A 212 28.06 -14.51 9.86
N GLU A 213 27.92 -14.36 8.55
CA GLU A 213 28.14 -15.43 7.56
C GLU A 213 29.62 -15.88 7.51
N GLU A 214 30.56 -15.02 7.80
CA GLU A 214 31.99 -15.33 7.97
C GLU A 214 32.30 -15.98 9.32
N GLY A 215 31.33 -16.08 10.23
CA GLY A 215 31.44 -16.75 11.54
C GLY A 215 31.84 -15.84 12.69
N VAL A 216 31.77 -14.53 12.53
CA VAL A 216 31.88 -13.57 13.63
C VAL A 216 30.74 -13.79 14.63
N GLY A 217 31.00 -13.72 15.92
CA GLY A 217 29.97 -13.84 16.94
C GLY A 217 29.00 -12.65 16.90
N ALA A 218 27.68 -12.92 17.14
CA ALA A 218 26.66 -11.87 17.08
C ALA A 218 26.97 -10.65 17.98
N PHE A 219 27.54 -10.89 19.17
CA PHE A 219 27.93 -9.82 20.07
C PHE A 219 29.11 -8.99 19.52
N ASP A 220 30.10 -9.65 18.92
CA ASP A 220 31.28 -8.99 18.34
C ASP A 220 30.87 -8.18 17.09
N ALA A 221 29.95 -8.72 16.27
CA ALA A 221 29.39 -8.02 15.11
C ALA A 221 28.61 -6.76 15.53
N TYR A 222 27.79 -6.84 16.58
CA TYR A 222 27.10 -5.69 17.15
C TYR A 222 28.06 -4.62 17.66
N GLU A 223 29.14 -5.01 18.40
CA GLU A 223 30.13 -4.04 18.90
C GLU A 223 30.91 -3.34 17.76
N GLU A 224 31.09 -4.01 16.62
CA GLU A 224 31.80 -3.47 15.46
C GLU A 224 30.93 -2.51 14.63
N HIS A 225 29.65 -2.84 14.45
CA HIS A 225 28.75 -2.12 13.52
C HIS A 225 27.70 -1.25 14.22
N GLU A 226 27.55 -1.34 15.55
CA GLU A 226 26.58 -0.61 16.39
C GLU A 226 25.10 -0.83 15.96
N THR A 227 24.85 -1.92 15.20
CA THR A 227 23.50 -2.33 14.75
C THR A 227 23.36 -3.86 14.80
N PHE A 228 22.12 -4.38 14.94
CA PHE A 228 21.82 -5.81 14.90
C PHE A 228 20.33 -6.07 14.66
#